data_8a4f6b96a7ea7a2454d9c1405cbe2bbb
#
_entry.id   8a4f6b96a7ea7a2454d9c1405cbe2bbb
#
_cell.length_a   1.000
_cell.length_b   1.000
_cell.length_c   1.000
_cell.angle_alpha   90.00
_cell.angle_beta   90.00
_cell.angle_gamma   90.00
#
_symmetry.space_group_name_H-M   'P 1'
#
loop_
_entity.id
_entity.type
_entity.pdbx_description
1 polymer ?
#
loop_
_entity_poly.entity_id
_entity_poly.type
_entity_poly.pdbx_seq_one_letter_code
_entity_poly.pdbx_strand_id
1 'polypeptide(L)'
;MPAGSILVADDDTAIRTVLNQALSRAGYEVRLTGNAATLWRCVSQGEGDLVITDVVMPDENAFDLLPRIKKMRPNLPVIVMSAQNTFMTAIRASERGAYEYLPKPFDLKELIAIVGRALAEPKERAASQPDDN
;
A
#
# COMPACT_ATOMS: atom_id res chain seq x y z
N MET A 1 2.96 18.97 10.71
CA MET A 1 2.42 18.36 9.47
C MET A 1 2.74 16.88 9.44
N PRO A 2 1.80 16.04 9.01
CA PRO A 2 2.12 14.62 8.84
C PRO A 2 3.16 14.42 7.74
N ALA A 3 3.95 13.39 7.91
CA ALA A 3 4.97 13.04 6.92
C ALA A 3 4.35 12.43 5.66
N GLY A 4 3.07 12.15 5.68
CA GLY A 4 2.34 11.62 4.55
C GLY A 4 1.05 11.00 5.02
N SER A 5 0.19 10.66 4.08
CA SER A 5 -1.11 10.06 4.34
C SER A 5 -1.13 8.64 3.81
N ILE A 6 -1.51 7.68 4.65
CA ILE A 6 -1.46 6.27 4.31
C ILE A 6 -2.87 5.68 4.37
N LEU A 7 -3.27 5.02 3.28
CA LEU A 7 -4.53 4.27 3.24
C LEU A 7 -4.23 2.82 3.60
N VAL A 8 -4.90 2.30 4.63
CA VAL A 8 -4.71 0.93 5.07
C VAL A 8 -6.01 0.16 4.83
N ALA A 9 -5.92 -0.92 4.08
CA ALA A 9 -7.08 -1.74 3.75
C ALA A 9 -6.87 -3.17 4.22
N ASP A 10 -7.68 -3.61 5.18
CA ASP A 10 -7.66 -4.97 5.69
C ASP A 10 -8.98 -5.18 6.42
N ASP A 11 -9.62 -6.32 6.21
CA ASP A 11 -10.89 -6.58 6.88
C ASP A 11 -10.71 -7.03 8.34
N ASP A 12 -9.48 -7.30 8.76
CA ASP A 12 -9.17 -7.69 10.14
C ASP A 12 -9.01 -6.45 11.00
N THR A 13 -9.92 -6.27 11.95
CA THR A 13 -9.91 -5.11 12.84
C THR A 13 -8.62 -5.01 13.65
N ALA A 14 -8.10 -6.16 14.09
CA ALA A 14 -6.88 -6.16 14.90
C ALA A 14 -5.70 -5.65 14.09
N ILE A 15 -5.57 -6.06 12.85
CA ILE A 15 -4.50 -5.59 11.97
C ILE A 15 -4.64 -4.09 11.74
N ARG A 16 -5.85 -3.60 11.46
CA ARG A 16 -6.05 -2.17 11.27
C ARG A 16 -5.64 -1.38 12.50
N THR A 17 -6.00 -1.87 13.69
CA THR A 17 -5.67 -1.17 14.92
C THR A 17 -4.16 -1.08 15.13
N VAL A 18 -3.46 -2.22 14.93
CA VAL A 18 -2.02 -2.25 15.10
C VAL A 18 -1.32 -1.34 14.10
N LEU A 19 -1.73 -1.38 12.85
CA LEU A 19 -1.12 -0.54 11.82
C LEU A 19 -1.39 0.93 12.07
N ASN A 20 -2.62 1.26 12.49
CA ASN A 20 -2.94 2.64 12.81
C ASN A 20 -2.04 3.18 13.91
N GLN A 21 -1.85 2.41 14.97
CA GLN A 21 -1.02 2.86 16.08
C GLN A 21 0.44 3.03 15.65
N ALA A 22 0.97 2.06 14.93
CA ALA A 22 2.37 2.10 14.54
C ALA A 22 2.65 3.24 13.56
N LEU A 23 1.79 3.41 12.57
CA LEU A 23 2.00 4.43 11.55
C LEU A 23 1.74 5.82 12.08
N SER A 24 0.73 5.98 12.93
CA SER A 24 0.47 7.29 13.55
C SER A 24 1.62 7.70 14.45
N ARG A 25 2.18 6.76 15.17
CA ARG A 25 3.34 7.03 16.03
C ARG A 25 4.55 7.46 15.22
N ALA A 26 4.66 6.93 13.99
CA ALA A 26 5.75 7.29 13.09
C ALA A 26 5.53 8.64 12.41
N GLY A 27 4.40 9.30 12.65
CA GLY A 27 4.16 10.64 12.13
C GLY A 27 3.29 10.71 10.89
N TYR A 28 2.66 9.61 10.50
CA TYR A 28 1.81 9.59 9.32
C TYR A 28 0.34 9.79 9.68
N GLU A 29 -0.40 10.35 8.74
CA GLU A 29 -1.85 10.38 8.84
C GLU A 29 -2.36 9.06 8.27
N VAL A 30 -3.31 8.41 8.97
CA VAL A 30 -3.74 7.07 8.59
C VAL A 30 -5.25 7.04 8.38
N ARG A 31 -5.68 6.46 7.27
CA ARG A 31 -7.09 6.21 7.02
C ARG A 31 -7.29 4.71 6.85
N LEU A 32 -8.24 4.15 7.59
CA LEU A 32 -8.47 2.71 7.62
C LEU A 32 -9.72 2.36 6.84
N THR A 33 -9.67 1.23 6.13
CA THR A 33 -10.85 0.69 5.47
C THR A 33 -10.85 -0.83 5.54
N GLY A 34 -12.03 -1.43 5.54
CA GLY A 34 -12.18 -2.87 5.61
C GLY A 34 -12.52 -3.54 4.29
N ASN A 35 -12.58 -2.78 3.19
CA ASN A 35 -12.98 -3.37 1.92
C ASN A 35 -12.34 -2.64 0.75
N ALA A 36 -12.38 -3.29 -0.41
CA ALA A 36 -11.74 -2.78 -1.60
C ALA A 36 -12.50 -1.61 -2.22
N ALA A 37 -13.82 -1.60 -2.12
CA ALA A 37 -14.61 -0.53 -2.73
C ALA A 37 -14.30 0.81 -2.10
N THR A 38 -14.18 0.87 -0.78
CA THR A 38 -13.84 2.10 -0.09
C THR A 38 -12.41 2.52 -0.42
N LEU A 39 -11.48 1.55 -0.47
CA LEU A 39 -10.11 1.85 -0.86
C LEU A 39 -10.07 2.47 -2.25
N TRP A 40 -10.77 1.86 -3.19
CA TRP A 40 -10.80 2.37 -4.56
C TRP A 40 -11.35 3.80 -4.62
N ARG A 41 -12.42 4.06 -3.85
CA ARG A 41 -12.99 5.39 -3.82
C ARG A 41 -11.98 6.42 -3.32
N CYS A 42 -11.25 6.10 -2.27
CA CYS A 42 -10.25 7.02 -1.74
C CYS A 42 -9.13 7.26 -2.75
N VAL A 43 -8.64 6.20 -3.38
CA VAL A 43 -7.57 6.32 -4.37
C VAL A 43 -8.04 7.15 -5.55
N SER A 44 -9.25 6.91 -6.03
CA SER A 44 -9.75 7.60 -7.22
C SER A 44 -10.05 9.07 -6.94
N GLN A 45 -10.24 9.45 -5.69
CA GLN A 45 -10.41 10.84 -5.29
C GLN A 45 -9.08 11.54 -5.01
N GLY A 46 -7.97 10.87 -5.23
CA GLY A 46 -6.65 11.46 -5.03
C GLY A 46 -6.15 11.42 -3.60
N GLU A 47 -6.82 10.67 -2.73
CA GLU A 47 -6.42 10.58 -1.33
C GLU A 47 -5.28 9.61 -1.14
N GLY A 48 -4.47 9.85 -0.13
CA GLY A 48 -3.38 8.95 0.24
C GLY A 48 -2.12 9.15 -0.57
N ASP A 49 -1.00 9.03 0.08
CA ASP A 49 0.32 9.09 -0.55
C ASP A 49 0.90 7.69 -0.69
N LEU A 50 0.31 6.71 -0.04
CA LEU A 50 0.75 5.33 -0.05
C LEU A 50 -0.41 4.44 0.36
N VAL A 51 -0.47 3.23 -0.18
CA VAL A 51 -1.50 2.25 0.16
C VAL A 51 -0.84 1.02 0.75
N ILE A 52 -1.41 0.52 1.85
CA ILE A 52 -1.08 -0.80 2.39
C ILE A 52 -2.36 -1.62 2.36
N THR A 53 -2.39 -2.72 1.63
CA THR A 53 -3.60 -3.49 1.48
C THR A 53 -3.36 -5.00 1.63
N ASP A 54 -4.30 -5.67 2.28
CA ASP A 54 -4.32 -7.13 2.28
C ASP A 54 -4.71 -7.61 0.88
N VAL A 55 -4.26 -8.80 0.53
CA VAL A 55 -4.61 -9.40 -0.77
C VAL A 55 -6.09 -9.77 -0.80
N VAL A 56 -6.59 -10.38 0.28
CA VAL A 56 -7.96 -10.89 0.30
C VAL A 56 -8.85 -9.93 1.08
N MET A 57 -9.76 -9.30 0.36
CA MET A 57 -10.77 -8.42 0.95
C MET A 57 -12.13 -9.04 0.71
N PRO A 58 -13.15 -8.69 1.51
CA PRO A 58 -14.46 -9.37 1.38
C PRO A 58 -15.12 -9.16 0.02
N ASP A 59 -14.84 -8.05 -0.65
CA ASP A 59 -15.54 -7.73 -1.90
C ASP A 59 -14.66 -7.88 -3.14
N GLU A 60 -13.32 -7.87 -3.01
CA GLU A 60 -12.47 -7.96 -4.19
C GLU A 60 -11.06 -8.34 -3.76
N ASN A 61 -10.36 -9.06 -4.64
CA ASN A 61 -8.95 -9.41 -4.41
C ASN A 61 -8.07 -8.22 -4.81
N ALA A 62 -7.09 -7.90 -3.98
CA ALA A 62 -6.21 -6.77 -4.25
C ALA A 62 -5.41 -6.95 -5.54
N PHE A 63 -5.14 -8.18 -5.96
CA PHE A 63 -4.44 -8.40 -7.23
C PHE A 63 -5.27 -7.95 -8.42
N ASP A 64 -6.58 -7.91 -8.30
CA ASP A 64 -7.45 -7.38 -9.36
C ASP A 64 -7.56 -5.87 -9.27
N LEU A 65 -7.49 -5.33 -8.06
CA LEU A 65 -7.59 -3.89 -7.84
C LEU A 65 -6.29 -3.16 -8.17
N LEU A 66 -5.16 -3.79 -7.91
CA LEU A 66 -3.85 -3.15 -8.03
C LEU A 66 -3.57 -2.60 -9.44
N PRO A 67 -3.83 -3.33 -10.53
CA PRO A 67 -3.61 -2.75 -11.85
C PRO A 67 -4.47 -1.51 -12.10
N ARG A 68 -5.68 -1.48 -11.58
CA ARG A 68 -6.55 -0.31 -11.72
C ARG A 68 -5.99 0.87 -10.96
N ILE A 69 -5.47 0.64 -9.76
CA ILE A 69 -4.84 1.70 -8.98
C ILE A 69 -3.64 2.26 -9.72
N LYS A 70 -2.78 1.38 -10.23
CA LYS A 70 -1.56 1.80 -10.90
C LYS A 70 -1.84 2.50 -12.21
N LYS A 71 -2.94 2.16 -12.88
CA LYS A 71 -3.34 2.85 -14.09
C LYS A 71 -3.81 4.26 -13.78
N MET A 72 -4.55 4.43 -12.70
CA MET A 72 -5.06 5.75 -12.32
C MET A 72 -4.00 6.62 -11.68
N ARG A 73 -3.17 6.03 -10.82
CA ARG A 73 -2.14 6.77 -10.09
C ARG A 73 -0.81 6.00 -10.16
N PRO A 74 -0.09 6.11 -11.28
CA PRO A 74 1.11 5.28 -11.50
C PRO A 74 2.20 5.48 -10.45
N ASN A 75 2.24 6.64 -9.81
CA ASN A 75 3.29 6.92 -8.84
C ASN A 75 2.89 6.63 -7.41
N LEU A 76 1.67 6.12 -7.19
CA LEU A 76 1.21 5.79 -5.84
C LEU A 76 1.81 4.44 -5.44
N PRO A 77 2.67 4.40 -4.41
CA PRO A 77 3.21 3.11 -3.98
C PRO A 77 2.15 2.30 -3.26
N VAL A 78 2.10 1.01 -3.57
CA VAL A 78 1.17 0.08 -2.96
C VAL A 78 1.97 -1.06 -2.34
N ILE A 79 1.82 -1.24 -1.04
CA ILE A 79 2.40 -2.37 -0.31
C ILE A 79 1.31 -3.41 -0.13
N VAL A 80 1.58 -4.63 -0.53
CA VAL A 80 0.61 -5.72 -0.45
C VAL A 80 0.98 -6.64 0.70
N MET A 81 0.02 -6.93 1.57
CA MET A 81 0.19 -7.86 2.68
C MET A 81 -0.57 -9.15 2.40
N SER A 82 -0.04 -10.28 2.82
CA SER A 82 -0.75 -11.54 2.64
C SER A 82 -0.34 -12.58 3.65
N ALA A 83 -1.32 -13.32 4.14
CA ALA A 83 -1.06 -14.52 4.94
C ALA A 83 -0.64 -15.70 4.06
N GLN A 84 -0.87 -15.60 2.75
CA GLN A 84 -0.44 -16.62 1.80
C GLN A 84 1.02 -16.37 1.43
N ASN A 85 1.91 -16.98 2.17
CA ASN A 85 3.33 -16.71 2.04
C ASN A 85 3.96 -17.68 1.06
N THR A 86 3.65 -17.54 -0.23
CA THR A 86 4.23 -18.37 -1.26
C THR A 86 5.05 -17.52 -2.22
N PHE A 87 6.00 -18.18 -2.86
CA PHE A 87 6.83 -17.54 -3.87
C PHE A 87 5.97 -16.95 -5.00
N MET A 88 4.94 -17.70 -5.40
CA MET A 88 4.07 -17.24 -6.49
C MET A 88 3.27 -16.00 -6.12
N THR A 89 2.87 -15.88 -4.85
CA THR A 89 2.16 -14.69 -4.40
C THR A 89 3.04 -13.46 -4.50
N ALA A 90 4.30 -13.59 -4.10
CA ALA A 90 5.24 -12.48 -4.19
C ALA A 90 5.50 -12.07 -5.63
N ILE A 91 5.65 -13.04 -6.54
CA ILE A 91 5.85 -12.77 -7.95
C ILE A 91 4.63 -12.04 -8.52
N ARG A 92 3.43 -12.52 -8.18
CA ARG A 92 2.20 -11.91 -8.69
C ARG A 92 2.06 -10.45 -8.24
N ALA A 93 2.41 -10.17 -7.00
CA ALA A 93 2.37 -8.80 -6.48
C ALA A 93 3.31 -7.91 -7.29
N SER A 94 4.52 -8.37 -7.51
CA SER A 94 5.51 -7.62 -8.26
C SER A 94 5.05 -7.36 -9.70
N GLU A 95 4.52 -8.39 -10.35
CA GLU A 95 4.07 -8.27 -11.74
C GLU A 95 2.92 -7.29 -11.90
N ARG A 96 2.12 -7.10 -10.85
CA ARG A 96 1.00 -6.18 -10.91
C ARG A 96 1.33 -4.78 -10.42
N GLY A 97 2.60 -4.53 -10.12
CA GLY A 97 3.07 -3.19 -9.81
C GLY A 97 3.11 -2.82 -8.35
N ALA A 98 3.08 -3.80 -7.45
CA ALA A 98 3.24 -3.51 -6.03
C ALA A 98 4.64 -2.98 -5.77
N TYR A 99 4.73 -2.00 -4.88
CA TYR A 99 6.03 -1.50 -4.45
C TYR A 99 6.76 -2.55 -3.62
N GLU A 100 6.02 -3.24 -2.77
CA GLU A 100 6.60 -4.26 -1.89
C GLU A 100 5.54 -5.28 -1.52
N TYR A 101 5.96 -6.52 -1.29
CA TYR A 101 5.10 -7.59 -0.79
C TYR A 101 5.56 -7.93 0.62
N LEU A 102 4.63 -8.00 1.57
CA LEU A 102 4.95 -8.23 2.97
C LEU A 102 4.14 -9.42 3.49
N PRO A 103 4.78 -10.57 3.70
CA PRO A 103 4.05 -11.74 4.22
C PRO A 103 3.66 -11.54 5.68
N LYS A 104 2.50 -12.03 6.05
CA LYS A 104 2.04 -12.02 7.44
C LYS A 104 2.49 -13.29 8.14
N PRO A 105 2.88 -13.23 9.40
CA PRO A 105 3.05 -12.04 10.21
C PRO A 105 4.33 -11.28 9.84
N PHE A 106 4.29 -9.97 9.95
CA PHE A 106 5.45 -9.16 9.59
C PHE A 106 5.92 -8.34 10.78
N ASP A 107 7.14 -7.85 10.67
CA ASP A 107 7.74 -6.99 11.69
C ASP A 107 7.30 -5.56 11.41
N LEU A 108 6.74 -4.90 12.42
CA LEU A 108 6.30 -3.51 12.28
C LEU A 108 7.46 -2.57 11.96
N LYS A 109 8.64 -2.85 12.49
CA LYS A 109 9.81 -2.03 12.19
C LYS A 109 10.16 -2.13 10.70
N GLU A 110 10.05 -3.33 10.15
CA GLU A 110 10.29 -3.52 8.73
C GLU A 110 9.27 -2.77 7.90
N LEU A 111 8.00 -2.84 8.28
CA LEU A 111 6.95 -2.12 7.57
C LEU A 111 7.20 -0.61 7.59
N ILE A 112 7.53 -0.06 8.75
CA ILE A 112 7.80 1.38 8.86
C ILE A 112 8.98 1.78 7.99
N ALA A 113 10.01 0.94 7.94
CA ALA A 113 11.18 1.22 7.10
C ALA A 113 10.79 1.23 5.61
N ILE A 114 9.96 0.28 5.20
CA ILE A 114 9.49 0.21 3.81
C ILE A 114 8.66 1.44 3.45
N VAL A 115 7.76 1.83 4.35
CA VAL A 115 6.93 3.02 4.15
C VAL A 115 7.81 4.26 4.00
N GLY A 116 8.80 4.39 4.86
CA GLY A 116 9.70 5.54 4.80
C GLY A 116 10.46 5.62 3.48
N ARG A 117 10.94 4.48 2.99
CA ARG A 117 11.63 4.45 1.71
C ARG A 117 10.70 4.81 0.56
N ALA A 118 9.48 4.26 0.57
CA ALA A 118 8.53 4.50 -0.49
C ALA A 118 8.14 5.97 -0.58
N LEU A 119 7.95 6.61 0.57
CA LEU A 119 7.54 8.01 0.59
C LEU A 119 8.70 8.97 0.36
N ALA A 120 9.93 8.51 0.58
CA ALA A 120 11.10 9.34 0.34
C ALA A 120 11.50 9.40 -1.13
N GLU A 121 11.05 8.46 -1.95
CA GLU A 121 11.41 8.45 -3.36
C GLU A 121 10.70 9.56 -4.10
N PRO A 122 11.44 10.40 -4.84
CA PRO A 122 10.80 11.50 -5.55
C PRO A 122 9.90 11.01 -6.66
N LYS A 123 8.66 11.42 -6.63
CA LYS A 123 7.71 11.03 -7.68
C LYS A 123 8.09 11.64 -9.02
N GLU A 124 8.69 12.80 -8.98
CA GLU A 124 9.16 13.42 -10.19
C GLU A 124 10.25 12.61 -10.85
N ARG A 125 11.12 12.01 -10.06
CA ARG A 125 12.17 11.18 -10.61
C ARG A 125 11.59 9.97 -11.32
N ALA A 126 10.58 9.35 -10.72
CA ALA A 126 9.95 8.20 -11.35
C ALA A 126 9.31 8.61 -12.67
N ALA A 127 8.68 9.77 -12.71
CA ALA A 127 8.03 10.24 -13.91
C ALA A 127 9.01 10.67 -14.99
N SER A 128 10.15 11.20 -14.58
CA SER A 128 11.12 11.72 -15.56
C SER A 128 12.14 10.71 -16.00
N GLN A 129 12.20 9.57 -15.37
CA GLN A 129 13.22 8.62 -15.65
C GLN A 129 13.36 8.20 -17.08
N PRO A 130 12.30 8.00 -17.80
CA PRO A 130 12.48 7.49 -19.14
C PRO A 130 13.26 8.40 -20.03
N ASP A 131 13.33 9.64 -19.72
CA ASP A 131 14.03 10.46 -20.60
C ASP A 131 15.32 10.82 -20.15
N ASP A 132 15.67 10.67 -19.23
CA ASP A 132 16.87 11.15 -18.81
C ASP A 132 17.93 10.91 -19.53
N ASN A 133 17.71 11.22 -19.85
CA ASN A 133 18.13 10.98 -20.54
C ASN A 133 18.41 11.00 -20.72
#